data_a7b3b0220d6a0231894cb09b1357957a
#
_entry.id   a7b3b0220d6a0231894cb09b1357957a
#
_cell.length_a   1.000
_cell.length_b   1.000
_cell.length_c   1.000
_cell.angle_alpha   90.00
_cell.angle_beta   90.00
_cell.angle_gamma   90.00
#
_symmetry.space_group_name_H-M   'P 1'
#
loop_
_entity.id
_entity.type
_entity.pdbx_description
1 polymer ?
#
loop_
_entity_poly.entity_id
_entity_poly.type
_entity_poly.pdbx_seq_one_letter_code
_entity_poly.pdbx_strand_id
1 'polypeptide(L)'
;MYVIVQHAITDPSIAFDRGRKLMAGEDAPPSTRVLQFLPSVDGSAVTCLWESASVSSVQGYVDAVLGDSSDNVCYPVDAEHAFADAPTELGASPAPALV
;
A
#
# COMPACT_ATOMS: atom_id res chain seq x y z
N MET A 1 1.61 12.48 -6.15
CA MET A 1 2.52 11.55 -6.84
C MET A 1 2.13 10.12 -6.51
N TYR A 2 2.64 9.17 -7.26
CA TYR A 2 2.40 7.75 -7.01
C TYR A 2 3.62 7.09 -6.42
N VAL A 3 3.39 6.16 -5.48
CA VAL A 3 4.45 5.47 -4.75
C VAL A 3 4.15 3.97 -4.80
N ILE A 4 5.15 3.18 -5.16
CA ILE A 4 5.09 1.72 -5.02
C ILE A 4 5.63 1.35 -3.66
N VAL A 5 4.95 0.42 -2.99
CA VAL A 5 5.46 -0.23 -1.78
C VAL A 5 5.58 -1.71 -2.04
N GLN A 6 6.77 -2.25 -1.79
CA GLN A 6 7.03 -3.68 -1.80
C GLN A 6 7.14 -4.14 -0.36
N HIS A 7 6.25 -5.03 0.06
CA HIS A 7 6.23 -5.58 1.41
C HIS A 7 6.79 -6.99 1.40
N ALA A 8 7.83 -7.23 2.18
CA ALA A 8 8.28 -8.59 2.49
C ALA A 8 7.66 -8.96 3.84
N ILE A 9 6.70 -9.88 3.83
CA ILE A 9 5.91 -10.22 5.01
C ILE A 9 6.66 -11.23 5.87
N THR A 10 6.94 -10.86 7.13
CA THR A 10 7.64 -11.74 8.08
C THR A 10 6.67 -12.54 8.94
N ASP A 11 5.48 -11.99 9.19
CA ASP A 11 4.40 -12.67 9.91
C ASP A 11 3.06 -12.38 9.22
N PRO A 12 2.58 -13.29 8.34
CA PRO A 12 1.39 -13.03 7.54
C PRO A 12 0.13 -12.72 8.36
N SER A 13 -0.15 -13.46 9.42
CA SER A 13 -1.38 -13.24 10.18
C SER A 13 -1.40 -11.88 10.86
N ILE A 14 -0.27 -11.47 11.44
CA ILE A 14 -0.14 -10.16 12.08
C ILE A 14 -0.14 -9.04 11.04
N ALA A 15 0.62 -9.20 9.94
CA ALA A 15 0.71 -8.20 8.89
C ALA A 15 -0.64 -7.93 8.23
N PHE A 16 -1.40 -8.95 7.91
CA PHE A 16 -2.71 -8.76 7.28
C PHE A 16 -3.74 -8.20 8.26
N ASP A 17 -3.66 -8.54 9.54
CA ASP A 17 -4.50 -7.92 10.56
C ASP A 17 -4.20 -6.42 10.71
N ARG A 18 -2.93 -6.06 10.88
CA ARG A 18 -2.50 -4.66 10.96
C ARG A 18 -2.77 -3.90 9.66
N GLY A 19 -2.62 -4.56 8.53
CA GLY A 19 -2.82 -3.98 7.20
C GLY A 19 -4.24 -3.52 6.92
N ARG A 20 -5.25 -4.01 7.64
CA ARG A 20 -6.63 -3.53 7.52
C ARG A 20 -6.74 -2.04 7.82
N LYS A 21 -5.95 -1.54 8.76
CA LYS A 21 -5.89 -0.12 9.08
C LYS A 21 -5.39 0.69 7.88
N LEU A 22 -4.36 0.20 7.19
CA LEU A 22 -3.84 0.84 5.98
C LEU A 22 -4.89 0.88 4.87
N MET A 23 -5.57 -0.25 4.64
CA MET A 23 -6.59 -0.35 3.59
C MET A 23 -7.80 0.55 3.87
N ALA A 24 -8.15 0.70 5.15
CA ALA A 24 -9.23 1.59 5.57
C ALA A 24 -8.84 3.07 5.58
N GLY A 25 -7.55 3.38 5.45
CA GLY A 25 -7.05 4.75 5.48
C GLY A 25 -7.07 5.39 6.87
N GLU A 26 -7.10 4.59 7.95
CA GLU A 26 -7.11 5.12 9.31
C GLU A 26 -5.81 5.83 9.63
N ASP A 27 -5.91 7.05 10.13
CA ASP A 27 -4.78 7.91 10.51
C ASP A 27 -3.76 8.13 9.38
N ALA A 28 -4.21 8.01 8.12
CA ALA A 28 -3.35 8.24 6.97
C ALA A 28 -2.88 9.70 6.92
N PRO A 29 -1.63 9.94 6.48
CA PRO A 29 -1.20 11.32 6.20
C PRO A 29 -2.12 11.99 5.18
N PRO A 30 -2.16 13.35 5.14
CA PRO A 30 -2.99 14.05 4.18
C PRO A 30 -2.74 13.60 2.74
N SER A 31 -3.81 13.47 1.95
CA SER A 31 -3.77 13.09 0.54
C SER A 31 -3.12 11.74 0.24
N THR A 32 -3.04 10.86 1.24
CA THR A 32 -2.39 9.55 1.15
C THR A 32 -3.43 8.44 1.17
N ARG A 33 -3.44 7.61 0.13
CA ARG A 33 -4.33 6.45 0.05
C ARG A 33 -3.74 5.35 -0.81
N VAL A 34 -4.13 4.12 -0.51
CA VAL A 34 -3.79 2.98 -1.35
C VAL A 34 -4.75 2.91 -2.55
N LEU A 35 -4.19 2.68 -3.72
CA LEU A 35 -4.95 2.50 -4.96
C LEU A 35 -5.04 1.04 -5.39
N GLN A 36 -3.98 0.27 -5.16
CA GLN A 36 -3.93 -1.15 -5.51
C GLN A 36 -3.25 -1.92 -4.39
N PHE A 37 -3.80 -3.08 -4.08
CA PHE A 37 -3.28 -4.02 -3.10
C PHE A 37 -3.18 -5.38 -3.79
N LEU A 38 -1.96 -5.87 -3.96
CA LEU A 38 -1.69 -7.07 -4.75
C LEU A 38 -0.86 -8.06 -3.91
N PRO A 39 -1.53 -8.89 -3.09
CA PRO A 39 -0.83 -9.89 -2.29
C PRO A 39 -0.40 -11.09 -3.14
N SER A 40 0.73 -11.70 -2.76
CA SER A 40 1.13 -12.99 -3.31
C SER A 40 0.18 -14.09 -2.81
N VAL A 41 0.09 -15.18 -3.58
CA VAL A 41 -0.82 -16.29 -3.24
C VAL A 41 -0.46 -16.92 -1.89
N ASP A 42 0.82 -17.01 -1.57
CA ASP A 42 1.30 -17.59 -0.30
C ASP A 42 1.35 -16.60 0.88
N GLY A 43 1.02 -15.33 0.65
CA GLY A 43 1.03 -14.31 1.69
C GLY A 43 2.41 -13.80 2.09
N SER A 44 3.48 -14.19 1.40
CA SER A 44 4.85 -13.79 1.74
C SER A 44 5.25 -12.42 1.24
N ALA A 45 4.52 -11.88 0.26
CA ALA A 45 4.81 -10.59 -0.35
C ALA A 45 3.53 -9.87 -0.74
N VAL A 46 3.60 -8.55 -0.70
CA VAL A 46 2.53 -7.67 -1.17
C VAL A 46 3.15 -6.53 -1.96
N THR A 47 2.55 -6.18 -3.07
CA THR A 47 2.87 -4.95 -3.80
C THR A 47 1.68 -4.01 -3.74
N CYS A 48 1.91 -2.78 -3.34
CA CYS A 48 0.87 -1.76 -3.28
C CYS A 48 1.22 -0.56 -4.15
N LEU A 49 0.21 0.03 -4.76
CA LEU A 49 0.33 1.34 -5.39
C LEU A 49 -0.40 2.35 -4.51
N TRP A 50 0.30 3.42 -4.18
CA TRP A 50 -0.22 4.50 -3.35
C TRP A 50 -0.24 5.83 -4.09
N GLU A 51 -1.16 6.70 -3.71
CA GLU A 51 -1.13 8.12 -4.03
C GLU A 51 -0.80 8.88 -2.76
N SER A 52 0.15 9.84 -2.84
CA SER A 52 0.57 10.63 -1.69
C SER A 52 1.31 11.88 -2.15
N ALA A 53 1.52 12.80 -1.22
CA ALA A 53 2.35 13.98 -1.45
C ALA A 53 3.86 13.64 -1.46
N SER A 54 4.27 12.55 -0.80
CA SER A 54 5.70 12.19 -0.72
C SER A 54 5.89 10.69 -0.46
N VAL A 55 7.05 10.18 -0.86
CA VAL A 55 7.46 8.80 -0.54
C VAL A 55 7.61 8.62 0.97
N SER A 56 8.17 9.62 1.67
CA SER A 56 8.40 9.53 3.11
C SER A 56 7.10 9.44 3.92
N SER A 57 6.03 10.08 3.45
CA SER A 57 4.71 9.96 4.10
C SER A 57 4.18 8.53 4.03
N VAL A 58 4.33 7.87 2.90
CA VAL A 58 3.93 6.46 2.75
C VAL A 58 4.82 5.55 3.58
N GLN A 59 6.14 5.71 3.48
CA GLN A 59 7.11 4.90 4.21
C GLN A 59 6.86 4.97 5.72
N GLY A 60 6.70 6.16 6.26
CA GLY A 60 6.45 6.35 7.69
C GLY A 60 5.14 5.72 8.14
N TYR A 61 4.10 5.85 7.32
CA TYR A 61 2.78 5.30 7.65
C TYR A 61 2.78 3.76 7.63
N VAL A 62 3.28 3.15 6.56
CA VAL A 62 3.29 1.68 6.46
C VAL A 62 4.22 1.04 7.50
N ASP A 63 5.37 1.65 7.76
CA ASP A 63 6.30 1.15 8.77
C ASP A 63 5.71 1.24 10.18
N ALA A 64 5.04 2.33 10.50
CA ALA A 64 4.41 2.51 11.82
C ALA A 64 3.27 1.51 12.04
N VAL A 65 2.44 1.28 11.03
CA VAL A 65 1.27 0.40 11.17
C VAL A 65 1.67 -1.07 11.15
N LEU A 66 2.54 -1.47 10.25
CA LEU A 66 2.93 -2.88 10.11
C LEU A 66 4.01 -3.32 11.09
N GLY A 67 4.85 -2.40 11.56
CA GLY A 67 5.89 -2.69 12.53
C GLY A 67 6.83 -3.79 12.04
N ASP A 68 7.13 -4.74 12.92
CA ASP A 68 8.04 -5.85 12.65
C ASP A 68 7.41 -7.00 11.84
N SER A 69 6.13 -6.89 11.50
CA SER A 69 5.45 -7.92 10.70
C SER A 69 5.74 -7.86 9.21
N SER A 70 6.38 -6.80 8.75
CA SER A 70 6.69 -6.57 7.33
C SER A 70 7.89 -5.65 7.17
N ASP A 71 8.77 -5.98 6.23
CA ASP A 71 9.80 -5.08 5.73
C ASP A 71 9.28 -4.39 4.48
N ASN A 72 9.28 -3.06 4.47
CA ASN A 72 8.62 -2.26 3.44
C ASN A 72 9.64 -1.40 2.70
N VAL A 73 9.66 -1.50 1.37
CA VAL A 73 10.48 -0.67 0.50
C VAL A 73 9.57 0.20 -0.36
N CYS A 74 9.71 1.51 -0.25
CA CYS A 74 8.91 2.47 -1.00
C CYS A 74 9.78 3.18 -2.04
N TYR A 75 9.22 3.41 -3.24
CA TYR A 75 9.88 4.22 -4.27
C TYR A 75 8.87 4.97 -5.11
N PRO A 76 9.26 6.14 -5.66
CA PRO A 76 8.33 6.91 -6.50
C PRO A 76 8.16 6.27 -7.87
N VAL A 77 6.96 6.39 -8.42
CA VAL A 77 6.66 5.97 -9.80
C VAL A 77 7.05 7.08 -10.75
N ASP A 78 7.69 6.72 -11.87
CA ASP A 78 7.89 7.62 -13.00
C ASP A 78 6.57 7.75 -13.77
N ALA A 79 5.76 8.72 -13.39
CA ALA A 79 4.41 8.89 -13.95
C ALA A 79 4.42 9.25 -15.44
N GLU A 80 5.52 9.82 -15.93
CA GLU A 80 5.65 10.17 -17.34
C GLU A 80 5.72 8.94 -18.24
N HIS A 81 6.35 7.85 -17.78
CA HIS A 81 6.56 6.63 -18.55
C HIS A 81 5.67 5.47 -18.12
N ALA A 82 4.92 5.64 -17.01
CA ALA A 82 4.06 4.59 -16.48
C ALA A 82 2.71 4.58 -17.19
N PHE A 83 2.12 3.40 -17.27
CA PHE A 83 0.70 3.27 -17.62
C PHE A 83 0.08 2.12 -16.81
N ALA A 84 -1.24 2.14 -16.65
CA ALA A 84 -1.97 1.08 -15.98
C ALA A 84 -3.38 0.95 -16.56
N ASP A 85 -3.74 -0.27 -16.93
CA ASP A 85 -5.11 -0.61 -17.28
C ASP A 85 -5.85 -1.15 -16.06
N ALA A 86 -7.16 -0.97 -16.00
CA ALA A 86 -7.93 -1.46 -14.87
C ALA A 86 -8.06 -2.99 -14.94
N PRO A 87 -7.64 -3.72 -13.88
CA PRO A 87 -7.81 -5.16 -13.82
C PRO A 87 -9.29 -5.55 -13.76
N THR A 88 -9.67 -6.61 -14.46
CA THR A 88 -11.07 -7.02 -14.58
C THR A 88 -11.51 -8.07 -13.55
N GLU A 89 -10.56 -8.77 -12.92
CA GLU A 89 -10.84 -9.85 -11.98
C GLU A 89 -10.49 -9.53 -10.54
N LEU A 90 -10.09 -8.29 -10.25
CA LEU A 90 -9.76 -7.86 -8.91
C LEU A 90 -10.93 -7.11 -8.28
N GLY A 91 -11.01 -7.19 -6.95
CA GLY A 91 -12.03 -6.47 -6.19
C GLY A 91 -11.80 -4.96 -6.18
N ALA A 92 -12.81 -4.23 -5.68
CA ALA A 92 -12.70 -2.79 -5.47
C ALA A 92 -12.03 -2.51 -4.12
N SER A 93 -11.39 -1.32 -4.02
CA SER A 93 -10.80 -0.87 -2.76
C SER A 93 -11.87 -0.75 -1.67
N PRO A 94 -11.61 -1.25 -0.44
CA PRO A 94 -12.51 -1.05 0.69
C PRO A 94 -12.39 0.34 1.31
N ALA A 95 -11.37 1.12 0.95
CA ALA A 95 -11.16 2.45 1.53
C ALA A 95 -12.18 3.45 1.00
N PRO A 96 -12.64 4.43 1.84
CA PRO A 96 -13.48 5.51 1.35
C PRO A 96 -12.69 6.39 0.37
N ALA A 97 -13.42 7.03 -0.58
CA ALA A 97 -12.80 7.95 -1.52
C ALA A 97 -12.26 9.19 -0.78
N LEU A 98 -11.14 9.70 -1.24
CA LEU A 98 -10.62 11.01 -0.78
C LEU A 98 -11.47 12.13 -1.39
N VAL A 99 -11.76 13.13 -0.58
CA VAL A 99 -12.48 14.34 -1.00
C VAL A 99 -11.59 15.57 -0.90
#